data_6c42691e8d6adc3e8f03378b2b75b4a7
#
_entry.id   6c42691e8d6adc3e8f03378b2b75b4a7
#
_cell.length_a   1.000
_cell.length_b   1.000
_cell.length_c   1.000
_cell.angle_alpha   90.00
_cell.angle_beta   90.00
_cell.angle_gamma   90.00
#
_symmetry.space_group_name_H-M   'P 1'
#
loop_
_entity.id
_entity.type
_entity.pdbx_description
1 polymer ?
#
loop_
_entity_poly.entity_id
_entity_poly.type
_entity_poly.pdbx_seq_one_letter_code
_entity_poly.pdbx_strand_id
1 'polypeptide(L)'
;MIVADTNLLIYLYVQGQRTEESEAVLQLDALWAMPLLWRSEFRNSLIGLVRAHALQLDDALTMVDEAERWLTGREYNVLSRQVLTLASRSGCSAYDCEFVALAQDLEVPLVTNDRQILKVFPTIAVSPSAFTA
;
A
#
# COMPACT_ATOMS: atom_id res chain seq x y z
N MET A 1 9.91 -6.70 7.90
CA MET A 1 9.24 -5.45 7.46
C MET A 1 9.05 -5.48 5.96
N ILE A 2 7.93 -4.99 5.49
CA ILE A 2 7.63 -4.77 4.07
C ILE A 2 7.12 -3.35 3.87
N VAL A 3 7.18 -2.85 2.63
CA VAL A 3 6.33 -1.74 2.21
C VAL A 3 5.10 -2.35 1.59
N ALA A 4 3.92 -1.95 2.05
CA ALA A 4 2.65 -2.44 1.51
C ALA A 4 2.02 -1.39 0.60
N ASP A 5 1.48 -1.84 -0.53
CA ASP A 5 0.62 -1.01 -1.35
C ASP A 5 -0.66 -0.69 -0.56
N THR A 6 -1.19 0.51 -0.73
CA THR A 6 -2.41 0.94 -0.04
C THR A 6 -3.57 -0.04 -0.26
N ASN A 7 -3.66 -0.66 -1.43
CA ASN A 7 -4.71 -1.63 -1.72
C ASN A 7 -4.68 -2.85 -0.79
N LEU A 8 -3.50 -3.30 -0.35
CA LEU A 8 -3.43 -4.39 0.63
C LEU A 8 -4.12 -4.01 1.93
N LEU A 9 -3.93 -2.77 2.36
CA LEU A 9 -4.56 -2.25 3.57
C LEU A 9 -6.08 -2.18 3.41
N ILE A 10 -6.54 -1.70 2.25
CA ILE A 10 -7.98 -1.65 1.94
C ILE A 10 -8.58 -3.05 2.01
N TYR A 11 -7.92 -4.05 1.44
CA TYR A 11 -8.42 -5.43 1.43
C TYR A 11 -8.49 -6.04 2.84
N LEU A 12 -7.66 -5.60 3.77
CA LEU A 12 -7.75 -6.04 5.16
C LEU A 12 -9.00 -5.49 5.85
N TYR A 13 -9.34 -4.23 5.60
CA TYR A 13 -10.44 -3.56 6.28
C TYR A 13 -11.79 -3.79 5.60
N VAL A 14 -11.80 -3.88 4.28
CA VAL A 14 -13.02 -4.07 3.49
C VAL A 14 -13.05 -5.49 2.92
N GLN A 15 -13.94 -6.31 3.47
CA GLN A 15 -14.07 -7.71 3.08
C GLN A 15 -14.38 -7.87 1.59
N GLY A 16 -13.62 -8.75 0.92
CA GLY A 16 -13.77 -9.03 -0.50
C GLY A 16 -12.88 -10.17 -0.95
N GLN A 17 -12.75 -10.34 -2.26
CA GLN A 17 -12.00 -11.45 -2.86
C GLN A 17 -10.51 -11.46 -2.51
N ARG A 18 -9.93 -10.29 -2.19
CA ARG A 18 -8.49 -10.17 -1.92
C ARG A 18 -8.15 -10.05 -0.43
N THR A 19 -9.13 -10.11 0.45
CA THR A 19 -8.91 -10.02 1.90
C THR A 19 -8.02 -11.15 2.38
N GLU A 20 -8.28 -12.38 1.93
CA GLU A 20 -7.55 -13.57 2.36
C GLU A 20 -6.05 -13.47 2.02
N GLU A 21 -5.71 -13.01 0.82
CA GLU A 21 -4.31 -12.86 0.44
C GLU A 21 -3.60 -11.76 1.25
N SER A 22 -4.29 -10.66 1.57
CA SER A 22 -3.73 -9.60 2.41
C SER A 22 -3.53 -10.07 3.86
N GLU A 23 -4.47 -10.86 4.38
CA GLU A 23 -4.34 -11.49 5.70
C GLU A 23 -3.14 -12.45 5.75
N ALA A 24 -2.91 -13.20 4.68
CA ALA A 24 -1.76 -14.10 4.61
C ALA A 24 -0.44 -13.33 4.64
N VAL A 25 -0.36 -12.20 3.95
CA VAL A 25 0.81 -11.30 4.01
C VAL A 25 1.02 -10.79 5.44
N LEU A 26 -0.06 -10.35 6.09
CA LEU A 26 -0.01 -9.83 7.45
C LEU A 26 0.47 -10.88 8.46
N GLN A 27 0.02 -12.13 8.29
CA GLN A 27 0.45 -13.25 9.14
C GLN A 27 1.93 -13.55 8.98
N LEU A 28 2.45 -13.43 7.76
CA LEU A 28 3.85 -13.71 7.48
C LEU A 28 4.75 -12.56 7.96
N ASP A 29 4.32 -11.32 7.76
CA ASP A 29 5.04 -10.14 8.21
C ASP A 29 4.04 -9.03 8.57
N ALA A 30 3.97 -8.70 9.84
CA ALA A 30 3.04 -7.70 10.37
C ALA A 30 3.64 -6.28 10.44
N LEU A 31 4.93 -6.11 10.09
CA LEU A 31 5.58 -4.80 10.10
C LEU A 31 5.46 -4.15 8.72
N TRP A 32 4.32 -3.49 8.51
CA TRP A 32 4.07 -2.76 7.27
C TRP A 32 4.49 -1.31 7.41
N ALA A 33 5.28 -0.83 6.45
CA ALA A 33 5.69 0.56 6.33
C ALA A 33 5.03 1.16 5.08
N MET A 34 4.68 2.43 5.13
CA MET A 34 4.00 3.08 4.01
C MET A 34 4.45 4.54 3.87
N PRO A 35 4.52 5.07 2.65
CA PRO A 35 4.69 6.52 2.48
C PRO A 35 3.42 7.23 2.92
N LEU A 36 3.53 8.49 3.37
CA LEU A 36 2.38 9.26 3.88
C LEU A 36 1.21 9.36 2.89
N LEU A 37 1.47 9.22 1.60
CA LEU A 37 0.45 9.18 0.55
C LEU A 37 -0.65 8.15 0.82
N TRP A 38 -0.36 7.07 1.55
CA TRP A 38 -1.36 6.04 1.85
C TRP A 38 -2.61 6.63 2.49
N ARG A 39 -2.47 7.67 3.29
CA ARG A 39 -3.63 8.30 3.97
C ARG A 39 -4.61 8.88 2.97
N SER A 40 -4.11 9.60 1.98
CA SER A 40 -4.96 10.18 0.93
C SER A 40 -5.60 9.11 0.06
N GLU A 41 -4.85 8.09 -0.30
CA GLU A 41 -5.35 6.99 -1.12
C GLU A 41 -6.41 6.17 -0.38
N PHE A 42 -6.15 5.88 0.90
CA PHE A 42 -7.08 5.13 1.75
C PHE A 42 -8.40 5.88 1.93
N ARG A 43 -8.33 7.17 2.27
CA ARG A 43 -9.51 8.05 2.38
C ARG A 43 -10.30 8.06 1.08
N ASN A 44 -9.63 8.21 -0.04
CA ASN A 44 -10.31 8.29 -1.34
C ASN A 44 -11.02 6.98 -1.70
N SER A 45 -10.39 5.84 -1.42
CA SER A 45 -11.01 4.53 -1.65
C SER A 45 -12.22 4.32 -0.75
N LEU A 46 -12.11 4.67 0.53
CA LEU A 46 -13.21 4.51 1.47
C LEU A 46 -14.40 5.41 1.12
N ILE A 47 -14.16 6.68 0.74
CA ILE A 47 -15.26 7.56 0.37
C ILE A 47 -15.97 7.09 -0.91
N GLY A 48 -15.23 6.49 -1.84
CA GLY A 48 -15.82 5.87 -3.02
C GLY A 48 -16.81 4.77 -2.64
N LEU A 49 -16.46 3.92 -1.67
CA LEU A 49 -17.33 2.86 -1.19
C LEU A 49 -18.54 3.40 -0.43
N VAL A 50 -18.37 4.47 0.34
CA VAL A 50 -19.49 5.14 1.04
C VAL A 50 -20.46 5.71 0.03
N ARG A 51 -20.00 6.40 -0.99
CA ARG A 51 -20.84 6.97 -2.06
C ARG A 51 -21.56 5.89 -2.88
N ALA A 52 -20.96 4.73 -3.01
CA ALA A 52 -21.56 3.58 -3.69
C ALA A 52 -22.49 2.76 -2.79
N HIS A 53 -22.73 3.20 -1.55
CA HIS A 53 -23.55 2.52 -0.54
C HIS A 53 -23.05 1.11 -0.18
N ALA A 54 -21.74 0.87 -0.39
CA ALA A 54 -21.10 -0.39 -0.02
C ALA A 54 -20.51 -0.36 1.39
N LEU A 55 -20.41 0.82 2.00
CA LEU A 55 -19.81 1.01 3.32
C LEU A 55 -20.53 2.16 4.02
N GLN A 56 -20.78 2.03 5.34
CA GLN A 56 -21.29 3.13 6.13
C GLN A 56 -20.17 4.10 6.49
N LEU A 57 -20.49 5.40 6.55
CA LEU A 57 -19.50 6.43 6.92
C LEU A 57 -18.88 6.15 8.28
N ASP A 58 -19.69 5.76 9.29
CA ASP A 58 -19.18 5.49 10.64
C ASP A 58 -18.14 4.36 10.63
N ASP A 59 -18.35 3.33 9.80
CA ASP A 59 -17.39 2.24 9.66
C ASP A 59 -16.09 2.73 8.99
N ALA A 60 -16.21 3.57 7.97
CA ALA A 60 -15.06 4.17 7.31
C ALA A 60 -14.23 5.01 8.29
N LEU A 61 -14.87 5.81 9.13
CA LEU A 61 -14.20 6.63 10.15
C LEU A 61 -13.43 5.75 11.15
N THR A 62 -14.03 4.66 11.59
CA THR A 62 -13.39 3.69 12.48
C THR A 62 -12.17 3.04 11.80
N MET A 63 -12.30 2.64 10.55
CA MET A 63 -11.21 2.03 9.78
C MET A 63 -10.00 2.98 9.65
N VAL A 64 -10.26 4.25 9.35
CA VAL A 64 -9.19 5.27 9.25
C VAL A 64 -8.47 5.43 10.58
N ASP A 65 -9.23 5.56 11.68
CA ASP A 65 -8.64 5.73 13.01
C ASP A 65 -7.78 4.54 13.41
N GLU A 66 -8.24 3.32 13.14
CA GLU A 66 -7.50 2.10 13.44
C GLU A 66 -6.23 1.98 12.59
N ALA A 67 -6.34 2.24 11.29
CA ALA A 67 -5.20 2.14 10.38
C ALA A 67 -4.11 3.17 10.73
N GLU A 68 -4.50 4.40 11.05
CA GLU A 68 -3.55 5.45 11.44
C GLU A 68 -2.83 5.10 12.75
N ARG A 69 -3.55 4.52 13.72
CA ARG A 69 -2.92 4.05 14.96
C ARG A 69 -1.96 2.90 14.71
N TRP A 70 -2.37 1.93 13.91
CA TRP A 70 -1.55 0.75 13.62
C TRP A 70 -0.25 1.12 12.90
N LEU A 71 -0.31 2.08 11.99
CA LEU A 71 0.85 2.53 11.21
C LEU A 71 1.71 3.60 11.91
N THR A 72 1.34 4.02 13.13
CA THR A 72 2.12 4.99 13.89
C THR A 72 3.58 4.54 14.01
N GLY A 73 4.52 5.43 13.63
CA GLY A 73 5.95 5.13 13.63
C GLY A 73 6.46 4.40 12.39
N ARG A 74 5.57 4.00 11.48
CA ARG A 74 5.94 3.33 10.23
C ARG A 74 5.42 4.05 8.99
N GLU A 75 5.14 5.32 9.13
CA GLU A 75 4.82 6.23 8.03
C GLU A 75 6.05 7.07 7.72
N TYR A 76 6.35 7.24 6.44
CA TYR A 76 7.60 7.85 6.01
C TYR A 76 7.37 8.91 4.94
N ASN A 77 8.16 9.98 5.01
CA ASN A 77 8.33 10.89 3.89
C ASN A 77 9.32 10.27 2.89
N VAL A 78 9.11 10.57 1.62
CA VAL A 78 10.02 10.16 0.55
C VAL A 78 10.69 11.38 -0.08
N LEU A 79 11.87 11.16 -0.68
CA LEU A 79 12.62 12.24 -1.32
C LEU A 79 12.10 12.49 -2.72
N SER A 80 11.69 13.73 -3.01
CA SER A 80 11.17 14.10 -4.33
C SER A 80 12.15 13.80 -5.45
N ARG A 81 13.44 14.00 -5.24
CA ARG A 81 14.47 13.69 -6.23
C ARG A 81 14.45 12.21 -6.62
N GLN A 82 14.36 11.33 -5.65
CA GLN A 82 14.31 9.87 -5.88
C GLN A 82 13.02 9.49 -6.60
N VAL A 83 11.88 10.01 -6.17
CA VAL A 83 10.58 9.72 -6.77
C VAL A 83 10.55 10.18 -8.23
N LEU A 84 10.97 11.40 -8.51
CA LEU A 84 10.99 11.92 -9.88
C LEU A 84 11.95 11.14 -10.79
N THR A 85 13.09 10.75 -10.27
CA THR A 85 14.06 9.94 -11.02
C THR A 85 13.46 8.57 -11.37
N LEU A 86 12.83 7.89 -10.41
CA LEU A 86 12.17 6.61 -10.65
C LEU A 86 11.03 6.74 -11.66
N ALA A 87 10.19 7.76 -11.51
CA ALA A 87 9.07 7.99 -12.40
C ALA A 87 9.53 8.27 -13.84
N SER A 88 10.57 9.08 -14.01
CA SER A 88 11.09 9.43 -15.35
C SER A 88 11.63 8.22 -16.10
N ARG A 89 12.17 7.22 -15.39
CA ARG A 89 12.78 6.04 -16.00
C ARG A 89 11.81 4.88 -16.20
N SER A 90 10.72 4.85 -15.44
CA SER A 90 9.85 3.68 -15.39
C SER A 90 8.54 3.83 -16.16
N GLY A 91 8.07 5.06 -16.36
CA GLY A 91 6.72 5.30 -16.85
C GLY A 91 5.62 5.08 -15.81
N CYS A 92 5.97 4.69 -14.58
CA CYS A 92 5.02 4.63 -13.47
C CYS A 92 4.73 6.03 -12.96
N SER A 93 3.57 6.22 -12.32
CA SER A 93 3.21 7.51 -11.74
C SER A 93 4.18 7.88 -10.61
N ALA A 94 4.28 9.17 -10.31
CA ALA A 94 5.02 9.62 -9.13
C ALA A 94 4.42 9.04 -7.84
N TYR A 95 3.11 8.83 -7.80
CA TYR A 95 2.42 8.19 -6.68
C TYR A 95 2.91 6.76 -6.45
N ASP A 96 2.95 5.94 -7.52
CA ASP A 96 3.47 4.57 -7.44
C ASP A 96 4.93 4.57 -7.03
N CYS A 97 5.71 5.50 -7.52
CA CYS A 97 7.14 5.60 -7.24
C CYS A 97 7.45 6.03 -5.80
N GLU A 98 6.48 6.60 -5.07
CA GLU A 98 6.67 6.83 -3.63
C GLU A 98 6.81 5.51 -2.87
N PHE A 99 6.01 4.52 -3.22
CA PHE A 99 6.11 3.18 -2.61
C PHE A 99 7.41 2.48 -2.98
N VAL A 100 7.82 2.58 -4.24
CA VAL A 100 9.09 2.01 -4.72
C VAL A 100 10.29 2.67 -4.03
N ALA A 101 10.28 4.00 -3.95
CA ALA A 101 11.34 4.76 -3.29
C ALA A 101 11.49 4.36 -1.81
N LEU A 102 10.37 4.23 -1.11
CA LEU A 102 10.39 3.82 0.29
C LEU A 102 10.95 2.40 0.45
N ALA A 103 10.54 1.48 -0.40
CA ALA A 103 11.04 0.11 -0.36
C ALA A 103 12.56 0.06 -0.59
N GLN A 104 13.07 0.86 -1.52
CA GLN A 104 14.51 0.99 -1.75
C GLN A 104 15.24 1.53 -0.52
N ASP A 105 14.71 2.60 0.09
CA ASP A 105 15.35 3.24 1.24
C ASP A 105 15.40 2.33 2.46
N LEU A 106 14.35 1.57 2.69
CA LEU A 106 14.27 0.64 3.81
C LEU A 106 14.91 -0.72 3.51
N GLU A 107 15.30 -0.95 2.26
CA GLU A 107 15.85 -2.23 1.79
C GLU A 107 14.94 -3.41 2.11
N VAL A 108 13.64 -3.23 1.85
CA VAL A 108 12.61 -4.24 2.05
C VAL A 108 11.78 -4.40 0.77
N PRO A 109 11.08 -5.53 0.60
CA PRO A 109 10.23 -5.69 -0.57
C PRO A 109 8.99 -4.79 -0.51
N LEU A 110 8.53 -4.37 -1.68
CA LEU A 110 7.22 -3.76 -1.88
C LEU A 110 6.24 -4.87 -2.27
N VAL A 111 5.24 -5.10 -1.44
CA VAL A 111 4.19 -6.09 -1.74
C VAL A 111 3.02 -5.37 -2.40
N THR A 112 2.71 -5.74 -3.62
CA THR A 112 1.69 -5.08 -4.44
C THR A 112 1.09 -6.04 -5.47
N ASN A 113 -0.16 -5.78 -5.85
CA ASN A 113 -0.81 -6.45 -6.99
C ASN A 113 -0.73 -5.62 -8.27
N ASP A 114 -0.14 -4.44 -8.25
CA ASP A 114 -0.04 -3.58 -9.42
C ASP A 114 0.85 -4.21 -10.49
N ARG A 115 0.26 -4.53 -11.64
CA ARG A 115 0.94 -5.26 -12.72
C ARG A 115 2.09 -4.45 -13.33
N GLN A 116 1.94 -3.15 -13.44
CA GLN A 116 2.97 -2.29 -14.01
C GLN A 116 4.18 -2.22 -13.07
N ILE A 117 3.94 -2.02 -11.79
CA ILE A 117 5.02 -1.99 -10.78
C ILE A 117 5.76 -3.33 -10.75
N LEU A 118 5.02 -4.43 -10.73
CA LEU A 118 5.61 -5.77 -10.73
C LEU A 118 6.47 -6.03 -11.98
N LYS A 119 6.04 -5.53 -13.13
CA LYS A 119 6.75 -5.68 -14.39
C LYS A 119 8.01 -4.83 -14.45
N VAL A 120 7.92 -3.58 -14.00
CA VAL A 120 9.01 -2.59 -14.16
C VAL A 120 10.03 -2.69 -13.04
N PHE A 121 9.62 -3.09 -11.84
CA PHE A 121 10.49 -3.19 -10.66
C PHE A 121 10.53 -4.59 -10.08
N PRO A 122 10.90 -5.62 -10.89
CA PRO A 122 10.81 -7.02 -10.45
C PRO A 122 11.76 -7.40 -9.32
N THR A 123 12.81 -6.60 -9.08
CA THR A 123 13.76 -6.84 -7.99
C THR A 123 13.33 -6.20 -6.67
N ILE A 124 12.33 -5.31 -6.70
CA ILE A 124 11.84 -4.59 -5.53
C ILE A 124 10.42 -5.05 -5.18
N ALA A 125 9.56 -5.18 -6.17
CA ALA A 125 8.15 -5.49 -5.99
C ALA A 125 7.89 -6.99 -6.11
N VAL A 126 6.99 -7.47 -5.27
CA VAL A 126 6.54 -8.86 -5.25
C VAL A 126 5.03 -8.89 -5.04
N SER A 127 4.34 -9.84 -5.70
CA SER A 127 2.90 -10.00 -5.48
C SER A 127 2.62 -10.65 -4.12
N PRO A 128 1.44 -10.43 -3.54
CA PRO A 128 1.07 -11.11 -2.30
C PRO A 128 1.19 -12.64 -2.39
N SER A 129 0.74 -13.23 -3.48
CA SER A 129 0.82 -14.69 -3.67
C SER A 129 2.26 -15.20 -3.74
N ALA A 130 3.16 -14.47 -4.40
CA ALA A 130 4.57 -14.83 -4.47
C ALA A 130 5.27 -14.62 -3.11
N PHE A 131 4.90 -13.58 -2.39
CA PHE A 131 5.48 -13.28 -1.08
C PHE A 131 5.15 -14.36 -0.05
N THR A 132 3.94 -14.93 -0.10
CA THR A 132 3.46 -15.94 0.86
C THR A 132 3.67 -17.37 0.38
N ALA A 133 4.20 -17.56 -0.81
CA ALA A 133 4.43 -18.89 -1.38
C ALA A 133 5.53 -19.68 -0.65
#